data_2082f81057352ebf1d94b1185ed904d1
#
_entry.id   2082f81057352ebf1d94b1185ed904d1
#
_cell.length_a   1.000
_cell.length_b   1.000
_cell.length_c   1.000
_cell.angle_alpha   90.00
_cell.angle_beta   90.00
_cell.angle_gamma   90.00
#
_symmetry.space_group_name_H-M   'P 1'
#
loop_
_entity.id
_entity.type
_entity.pdbx_description
1 polymer ?
#
loop_
_entity_poly.entity_id
_entity_poly.type
_entity_poly.pdbx_seq_one_letter_code
_entity_poly.pdbx_strand_id
1 'polypeptide(L)'
;MSKIASIGNYWDDRTIGQVVDLLQEYQDLFPTKFEDMKGILGDLGVMRIPLKEGAKPVKQRPYRLNPIYKEKVRKELDKMLAAGIIEPVEESEWVSPMVVQDKKTKGEIRICVDLRKLNDDFVHDPFPTPFTDEVLDNVGGQEVYSFTDGFSGYHQIRIHEEDRYKTTFAIEWGSFQYTVMPFGLRNAPAIFSRVVIVVFKEFIHKFLEVYFDDWTVFGLMNKHVGALRLMLVKCREHQISLNLKKCIFCVPSWYIVGTCGVQTRINGGPC
;
A
#
# COMPACT_ATOMS: atom_id res chain seq x y z
N MET A 1 -4.71 -21.24 -3.81
CA MET A 1 -4.70 -20.58 -5.14
C MET A 1 -3.27 -20.46 -5.62
N SER A 2 -3.00 -20.79 -6.91
CA SER A 2 -1.68 -20.56 -7.49
C SER A 2 -1.39 -19.06 -7.56
N LYS A 3 -0.21 -18.66 -7.09
CA LYS A 3 0.26 -17.27 -7.19
C LYS A 3 0.88 -17.08 -8.57
N ILE A 4 0.48 -16.07 -9.30
CA ILE A 4 0.97 -15.77 -10.65
C ILE A 4 1.77 -14.48 -10.59
N ALA A 5 3.04 -14.54 -11.00
CA ALA A 5 3.92 -13.38 -11.12
C ALA A 5 4.07 -12.98 -12.60
N SER A 6 4.21 -11.68 -12.85
CA SER A 6 4.54 -11.15 -14.18
C SER A 6 6.07 -10.99 -14.26
N ILE A 7 6.70 -11.71 -15.19
CA ILE A 7 8.16 -11.66 -15.42
C ILE A 7 8.38 -11.31 -16.90
N GLY A 8 9.32 -10.43 -17.18
CA GLY A 8 9.72 -10.10 -18.54
C GLY A 8 10.26 -11.34 -19.30
N ASN A 9 9.84 -11.53 -20.53
CA ASN A 9 10.21 -12.67 -21.38
C ASN A 9 11.42 -12.39 -22.30
N TYR A 10 12.26 -11.44 -21.94
CA TYR A 10 13.41 -10.98 -22.73
C TYR A 10 14.71 -11.73 -22.39
N TRP A 11 14.68 -12.58 -21.36
CA TRP A 11 15.83 -13.27 -20.80
C TRP A 11 15.82 -14.76 -21.12
N ASP A 12 16.96 -15.40 -21.00
CA ASP A 12 17.08 -16.84 -21.16
C ASP A 12 16.33 -17.62 -20.05
N ASP A 13 15.99 -18.87 -20.32
CA ASP A 13 15.23 -19.74 -19.41
C ASP A 13 15.93 -19.90 -18.05
N ARG A 14 17.26 -19.87 -18.02
CA ARG A 14 18.04 -19.97 -16.80
C ARG A 14 17.82 -18.74 -15.89
N THR A 15 17.87 -17.56 -16.47
CA THR A 15 17.64 -16.30 -15.76
C THR A 15 16.21 -16.21 -15.24
N ILE A 16 15.24 -16.57 -16.09
CA ILE A 16 13.83 -16.62 -15.68
C ILE A 16 13.65 -17.63 -14.55
N GLY A 17 14.26 -18.82 -14.63
CA GLY A 17 14.25 -19.83 -13.59
C GLY A 17 14.77 -19.31 -12.25
N GLN A 18 15.88 -18.56 -12.24
CA GLN A 18 16.44 -17.96 -11.02
C GLN A 18 15.47 -16.94 -10.36
N VAL A 19 14.74 -16.18 -11.16
CA VAL A 19 13.72 -15.24 -10.65
C VAL A 19 12.53 -16.01 -10.07
N VAL A 20 12.08 -17.07 -10.75
CA VAL A 20 10.98 -17.91 -10.26
C VAL A 20 11.35 -18.55 -8.93
N ASP A 21 12.55 -19.16 -8.83
CA ASP A 21 13.05 -19.79 -7.60
C ASP A 21 13.13 -18.77 -6.45
N LEU A 22 13.62 -17.55 -6.74
CA LEU A 22 13.66 -16.47 -5.77
C LEU A 22 12.26 -16.09 -5.26
N LEU A 23 11.29 -15.93 -6.16
CA LEU A 23 9.92 -15.57 -5.77
C LEU A 23 9.25 -16.73 -4.99
N GLN A 24 9.57 -17.98 -5.29
CA GLN A 24 9.08 -19.13 -4.53
C GLN A 24 9.68 -19.18 -3.13
N GLU A 25 10.97 -18.89 -2.97
CA GLU A 25 11.66 -18.82 -1.67
C GLU A 25 11.02 -17.76 -0.77
N TYR A 26 10.54 -16.63 -1.36
CA TYR A 26 9.95 -15.51 -0.64
C TYR A 26 8.42 -15.43 -0.78
N GLN A 27 7.74 -16.54 -1.07
CA GLN A 27 6.29 -16.57 -1.29
C GLN A 27 5.45 -16.10 -0.10
N ASP A 28 5.99 -16.13 1.11
CA ASP A 28 5.39 -15.65 2.35
C ASP A 28 5.17 -14.14 2.35
N LEU A 29 5.93 -13.39 1.54
CA LEU A 29 5.79 -11.94 1.39
C LEU A 29 4.62 -11.52 0.50
N PHE A 30 4.00 -12.46 -0.22
CA PHE A 30 2.94 -12.20 -1.18
C PHE A 30 1.58 -12.73 -0.70
N PRO A 31 0.93 -12.08 0.28
CA PRO A 31 -0.39 -12.50 0.74
C PRO A 31 -1.42 -12.36 -0.39
N THR A 32 -2.47 -13.17 -0.33
CA THR A 32 -3.59 -13.10 -1.27
C THR A 32 -4.83 -12.51 -0.63
N LYS A 33 -4.85 -12.44 0.69
CA LYS A 33 -5.93 -11.90 1.52
C LYS A 33 -5.36 -11.01 2.60
N PHE A 34 -6.18 -10.12 3.13
CA PHE A 34 -5.80 -9.27 4.28
C PHE A 34 -5.46 -10.08 5.53
N GLU A 35 -6.16 -11.20 5.76
CA GLU A 35 -5.95 -12.10 6.90
C GLU A 35 -4.54 -12.70 6.94
N ASP A 36 -3.89 -12.85 5.77
CA ASP A 36 -2.54 -13.39 5.63
C ASP A 36 -1.46 -12.32 5.87
N MET A 37 -1.85 -11.06 6.01
CA MET A 37 -0.93 -9.92 6.17
C MET A 37 -0.51 -9.78 7.63
N LYS A 38 0.81 -9.79 7.88
CA LYS A 38 1.36 -9.76 9.25
C LYS A 38 1.44 -8.35 9.83
N GLY A 39 1.54 -7.33 8.97
CA GLY A 39 1.83 -5.95 9.38
C GLY A 39 3.31 -5.70 9.70
N ILE A 40 3.72 -4.45 9.60
CA ILE A 40 5.11 -4.03 9.79
C ILE A 40 5.51 -4.16 11.26
N LEU A 41 6.72 -4.69 11.50
CA LEU A 41 7.23 -4.94 12.85
C LEU A 41 7.72 -3.67 13.56
N GLY A 42 7.60 -3.70 14.90
CA GLY A 42 8.16 -2.69 15.79
C GLY A 42 7.48 -1.34 15.71
N ASP A 43 8.15 -0.31 16.20
CA ASP A 43 7.63 1.06 16.29
C ASP A 43 7.38 1.69 14.90
N LEU A 44 8.14 1.27 13.88
CA LEU A 44 7.91 1.70 12.50
C LEU A 44 6.53 1.27 11.97
N GLY A 45 5.98 0.17 12.49
CA GLY A 45 4.67 -0.36 12.13
C GLY A 45 3.51 0.24 12.96
N VAL A 46 3.74 1.30 13.74
CA VAL A 46 2.71 1.95 14.56
C VAL A 46 2.69 3.44 14.31
N MET A 47 1.50 3.98 14.04
CA MET A 47 1.29 5.41 13.86
C MET A 47 0.50 6.02 15.01
N ARG A 48 0.72 7.31 15.27
CA ARG A 48 -0.08 8.17 16.15
C ARG A 48 -0.87 9.17 15.32
N ILE A 49 -1.98 9.64 15.89
CA ILE A 49 -2.78 10.73 15.31
C ILE A 49 -2.75 11.93 16.27
N PRO A 50 -1.64 12.69 16.31
CA PRO A 50 -1.57 13.89 17.13
C PRO A 50 -2.51 14.96 16.56
N LEU A 51 -3.33 15.55 17.43
CA LEU A 51 -4.25 16.62 17.08
C LEU A 51 -3.65 17.98 17.46
N LYS A 52 -4.06 19.02 16.74
CA LYS A 52 -3.71 20.40 17.06
C LYS A 52 -4.28 20.80 18.41
N GLU A 53 -3.64 21.74 19.07
CA GLU A 53 -4.13 22.31 20.32
C GLU A 53 -5.53 22.92 20.11
N GLY A 54 -6.45 22.59 21.03
CA GLY A 54 -7.82 23.05 20.95
C GLY A 54 -8.71 22.32 19.92
N ALA A 55 -8.23 21.26 19.29
CA ALA A 55 -9.03 20.42 18.40
C ALA A 55 -10.31 19.93 19.10
N LYS A 56 -11.45 20.08 18.42
CA LYS A 56 -12.75 19.65 18.94
C LYS A 56 -13.27 18.45 18.18
N PRO A 57 -13.62 17.37 18.87
CA PRO A 57 -14.22 16.21 18.22
C PRO A 57 -15.49 16.57 17.43
N VAL A 58 -15.67 15.91 16.30
CA VAL A 58 -16.84 16.15 15.43
C VAL A 58 -17.56 14.84 15.16
N LYS A 59 -18.85 14.79 15.52
CA LYS A 59 -19.76 13.69 15.16
C LYS A 59 -20.52 14.07 13.90
N GLN A 60 -20.11 13.56 12.74
CA GLN A 60 -20.80 13.77 11.48
C GLN A 60 -21.93 12.75 11.31
N ARG A 61 -23.02 13.16 10.65
CA ARG A 61 -24.11 12.23 10.33
C ARG A 61 -23.68 11.27 9.23
N PRO A 62 -24.00 9.96 9.34
CA PRO A 62 -23.77 9.00 8.26
C PRO A 62 -24.51 9.42 6.99
N TYR A 63 -23.87 9.19 5.84
CA TYR A 63 -24.56 9.34 4.57
C TYR A 63 -25.58 8.22 4.36
N ARG A 64 -26.71 8.55 3.73
CA ARG A 64 -27.70 7.53 3.36
C ARG A 64 -27.09 6.59 2.32
N LEU A 65 -26.96 5.32 2.68
CA LEU A 65 -26.49 4.30 1.77
C LEU A 65 -27.57 3.95 0.74
N ASN A 66 -27.21 3.99 -0.54
CA ASN A 66 -28.10 3.51 -1.61
C ASN A 66 -28.35 2.01 -1.42
N PRO A 67 -29.63 1.55 -1.44
CA PRO A 67 -30.00 0.15 -1.23
C PRO A 67 -29.22 -0.85 -2.11
N ILE A 68 -28.86 -0.48 -3.34
CA ILE A 68 -28.09 -1.29 -4.28
C ILE A 68 -26.72 -1.71 -3.70
N TYR A 69 -26.13 -0.87 -2.84
CA TYR A 69 -24.81 -1.15 -2.25
C TYR A 69 -24.88 -1.84 -0.89
N LYS A 70 -26.04 -1.92 -0.24
CA LYS A 70 -26.15 -2.43 1.15
C LYS A 70 -25.51 -3.82 1.33
N GLU A 71 -25.87 -4.77 0.48
CA GLU A 71 -25.31 -6.12 0.55
C GLU A 71 -23.81 -6.17 0.28
N LYS A 72 -23.33 -5.38 -0.68
CA LYS A 72 -21.90 -5.31 -1.01
C LYS A 72 -21.11 -4.69 0.13
N VAL A 73 -21.63 -3.63 0.73
CA VAL A 73 -21.01 -2.97 1.88
C VAL A 73 -20.94 -3.92 3.07
N ARG A 74 -22.02 -4.66 3.36
CA ARG A 74 -22.04 -5.65 4.45
C ARG A 74 -20.95 -6.70 4.26
N LYS A 75 -20.86 -7.30 3.06
CA LYS A 75 -19.83 -8.29 2.73
C LYS A 75 -18.41 -7.74 2.84
N GLU A 76 -18.20 -6.47 2.46
CA GLU A 76 -16.88 -5.86 2.55
C GLU A 76 -16.50 -5.54 4.01
N LEU A 77 -17.46 -5.08 4.82
CA LEU A 77 -17.27 -4.90 6.26
C LEU A 77 -16.96 -6.21 6.98
N ASP A 78 -17.69 -7.28 6.66
CA ASP A 78 -17.44 -8.61 7.24
C ASP A 78 -15.99 -9.07 6.95
N LYS A 79 -15.49 -8.82 5.73
CA LYS A 79 -14.09 -9.10 5.39
C LYS A 79 -13.09 -8.24 6.17
N MET A 80 -13.40 -6.95 6.33
CA MET A 80 -12.53 -6.04 7.08
C MET A 80 -12.49 -6.39 8.56
N LEU A 81 -13.61 -6.80 9.14
CA LEU A 81 -13.72 -7.31 10.52
C LEU A 81 -12.94 -8.62 10.69
N ALA A 82 -13.18 -9.59 9.81
CA ALA A 82 -12.47 -10.87 9.84
C ALA A 82 -10.95 -10.71 9.71
N ALA A 83 -10.50 -9.72 8.93
CA ALA A 83 -9.10 -9.38 8.76
C ALA A 83 -8.52 -8.52 9.90
N GLY A 84 -9.35 -8.10 10.86
CA GLY A 84 -8.92 -7.23 11.94
C GLY A 84 -8.51 -5.82 11.52
N ILE A 85 -8.91 -5.36 10.32
CA ILE A 85 -8.63 -4.01 9.80
C ILE A 85 -9.48 -2.97 10.53
N ILE A 86 -10.67 -3.37 10.93
CA ILE A 86 -11.61 -2.58 11.73
C ILE A 86 -12.08 -3.40 12.91
N GLU A 87 -12.55 -2.72 13.94
CA GLU A 87 -13.19 -3.32 15.11
C GLU A 87 -14.44 -2.53 15.48
N PRO A 88 -15.46 -3.15 16.13
CA PRO A 88 -16.61 -2.43 16.63
C PRO A 88 -16.23 -1.44 17.72
N VAL A 89 -16.94 -0.31 17.78
CA VAL A 89 -16.80 0.68 18.85
C VAL A 89 -18.19 1.12 19.31
N GLU A 90 -18.43 1.18 20.62
CA GLU A 90 -19.72 1.57 21.16
C GLU A 90 -19.90 3.09 21.13
N GLU A 91 -18.90 3.83 21.63
CA GLU A 91 -18.93 5.28 21.69
C GLU A 91 -17.64 5.90 21.18
N SER A 92 -17.75 6.98 20.43
CA SER A 92 -16.65 7.82 20.02
C SER A 92 -17.11 9.26 19.91
N GLU A 93 -16.23 10.18 20.25
CA GLU A 93 -16.46 11.62 20.04
C GLU A 93 -16.16 12.04 18.58
N TRP A 94 -15.33 11.27 17.88
CA TRP A 94 -15.04 11.44 16.46
C TRP A 94 -15.87 10.44 15.65
N VAL A 95 -16.74 10.94 14.77
CA VAL A 95 -17.51 10.09 13.86
C VAL A 95 -17.49 10.68 12.47
N SER A 96 -16.96 9.92 11.51
CA SER A 96 -16.87 10.28 10.11
C SER A 96 -17.89 9.50 9.26
N PRO A 97 -18.41 10.05 8.18
CA PRO A 97 -19.32 9.33 7.30
C PRO A 97 -18.55 8.37 6.37
N MET A 98 -19.17 7.23 6.09
CA MET A 98 -18.67 6.26 5.12
C MET A 98 -19.12 6.64 3.70
N VAL A 99 -18.24 6.44 2.73
CA VAL A 99 -18.49 6.65 1.30
C VAL A 99 -18.18 5.35 0.54
N VAL A 100 -19.01 4.99 -0.41
CA VAL A 100 -18.81 3.83 -1.28
C VAL A 100 -18.28 4.29 -2.63
N GLN A 101 -17.22 3.67 -3.10
CA GLN A 101 -16.66 3.87 -4.44
C GLN A 101 -16.63 2.54 -5.20
N ASP A 102 -17.06 2.57 -6.47
CA ASP A 102 -16.90 1.41 -7.34
C ASP A 102 -15.43 1.23 -7.72
N LYS A 103 -14.93 -0.01 -7.65
CA LYS A 103 -13.62 -0.36 -8.20
C LYS A 103 -13.70 -0.43 -9.72
N LYS A 104 -12.56 -0.26 -10.40
CA LYS A 104 -12.46 -0.48 -11.87
C LYS A 104 -12.91 -1.89 -12.28
N THR A 105 -12.76 -2.87 -11.38
CA THR A 105 -13.29 -4.23 -11.58
C THR A 105 -14.79 -4.23 -11.40
N LYS A 106 -15.51 -4.64 -12.44
CA LYS A 106 -16.98 -4.60 -12.50
C LYS A 106 -17.62 -5.36 -11.34
N GLY A 107 -18.41 -4.66 -10.52
CA GLY A 107 -19.18 -5.25 -9.43
C GLY A 107 -18.51 -5.21 -8.05
N GLU A 108 -17.25 -4.84 -7.94
CA GLU A 108 -16.56 -4.65 -6.66
C GLU A 108 -16.64 -3.20 -6.18
N ILE A 109 -16.67 -3.03 -4.86
CA ILE A 109 -16.68 -1.72 -4.22
C ILE A 109 -15.44 -1.54 -3.34
N ARG A 110 -15.16 -0.28 -3.01
CA ARG A 110 -14.23 0.12 -1.96
C ARG A 110 -15.00 0.93 -0.93
N ILE A 111 -14.84 0.60 0.34
CA ILE A 111 -15.31 1.43 1.45
C ILE A 111 -14.24 2.47 1.72
N CYS A 112 -14.64 3.72 1.70
CA CYS A 112 -13.84 4.87 2.08
C CYS A 112 -14.51 5.58 3.25
N VAL A 113 -13.72 6.25 4.08
CA VAL A 113 -14.24 7.08 5.17
C VAL A 113 -13.83 8.52 4.90
N ASP A 114 -14.78 9.43 5.05
CA ASP A 114 -14.53 10.86 4.85
C ASP A 114 -13.87 11.47 6.10
N LEU A 115 -12.56 11.35 6.15
CA LEU A 115 -11.73 11.82 7.27
C LEU A 115 -11.33 13.30 7.17
N ARG A 116 -11.97 14.10 6.29
CA ARG A 116 -11.58 15.51 6.10
C ARG A 116 -11.62 16.29 7.40
N LYS A 117 -12.63 16.10 8.25
CA LYS A 117 -12.75 16.78 9.53
C LYS A 117 -11.65 16.39 10.52
N LEU A 118 -11.27 15.12 10.55
CA LEU A 118 -10.11 14.67 11.32
C LEU A 118 -8.81 15.25 10.75
N ASN A 119 -8.67 15.28 9.43
CA ASN A 119 -7.50 15.82 8.74
C ASN A 119 -7.32 17.34 8.96
N ASP A 120 -8.41 18.10 9.16
CA ASP A 120 -8.37 19.54 9.47
C ASP A 120 -7.64 19.76 10.82
N ASP A 121 -7.83 18.86 11.78
CA ASP A 121 -7.26 18.93 13.12
C ASP A 121 -6.01 18.07 13.32
N PHE A 122 -5.70 17.17 12.39
CA PHE A 122 -4.48 16.35 12.45
C PHE A 122 -3.24 17.22 12.22
N VAL A 123 -2.23 17.11 13.09
CA VAL A 123 -0.96 17.80 12.91
C VAL A 123 -0.31 17.32 11.61
N HIS A 124 0.00 18.26 10.72
CA HIS A 124 0.58 17.93 9.42
C HIS A 124 2.00 17.38 9.57
N ASP A 125 2.27 16.26 8.91
CA ASP A 125 3.60 15.69 8.80
C ASP A 125 4.31 16.33 7.58
N PRO A 126 5.39 17.08 7.79
CA PRO A 126 6.12 17.78 6.73
C PRO A 126 7.09 16.87 5.96
N PHE A 127 6.95 15.54 6.08
CA PHE A 127 7.85 14.61 5.39
C PHE A 127 7.87 14.88 3.89
N PRO A 128 9.04 15.12 3.29
CA PRO A 128 9.14 15.48 1.89
C PRO A 128 8.70 14.30 1.00
N THR A 129 7.87 14.61 0.02
CA THR A 129 7.57 13.67 -1.06
C THR A 129 8.71 13.65 -2.06
N PRO A 130 9.09 12.49 -2.61
CA PRO A 130 10.13 12.42 -3.63
C PRO A 130 9.73 13.21 -4.88
N PHE A 131 10.67 13.91 -5.48
CA PHE A 131 10.45 14.56 -6.77
C PHE A 131 10.51 13.52 -7.88
N THR A 132 9.50 13.53 -8.76
CA THR A 132 9.39 12.58 -9.87
C THR A 132 10.61 12.66 -10.79
N ASP A 133 11.08 13.87 -11.08
CA ASP A 133 12.21 14.10 -11.98
C ASP A 133 13.51 13.51 -11.41
N GLU A 134 13.74 13.64 -10.09
CA GLU A 134 14.89 13.05 -9.41
C GLU A 134 14.87 11.51 -9.47
N VAL A 135 13.69 10.91 -9.23
CA VAL A 135 13.52 9.45 -9.36
C VAL A 135 13.80 9.01 -10.79
N LEU A 136 13.31 9.77 -11.80
CA LEU A 136 13.55 9.50 -13.21
C LEU A 136 15.02 9.56 -13.58
N ASP A 137 15.73 10.57 -13.11
CA ASP A 137 17.16 10.76 -13.37
C ASP A 137 17.99 9.60 -12.78
N ASN A 138 17.62 9.12 -11.57
CA ASN A 138 18.31 8.03 -10.90
C ASN A 138 18.11 6.67 -11.58
N VAL A 139 16.89 6.41 -12.10
CA VAL A 139 16.58 5.12 -12.74
C VAL A 139 16.83 5.09 -14.24
N GLY A 140 17.10 6.23 -14.88
CA GLY A 140 17.27 6.33 -16.33
C GLY A 140 18.41 5.48 -16.87
N GLY A 141 18.22 4.87 -18.07
CA GLY A 141 19.29 4.22 -18.84
C GLY A 141 19.80 2.89 -18.29
N GLN A 142 19.11 2.24 -17.37
CA GLN A 142 19.49 0.93 -16.84
C GLN A 142 19.07 -0.21 -17.78
N GLU A 143 19.70 -1.37 -17.64
CA GLU A 143 19.45 -2.54 -18.48
C GLU A 143 18.13 -3.24 -18.11
N VAL A 144 17.82 -3.34 -16.82
CA VAL A 144 16.68 -4.11 -16.29
C VAL A 144 16.01 -3.43 -15.11
N TYR A 145 14.70 -3.59 -15.04
CA TYR A 145 13.86 -3.04 -14.00
C TYR A 145 12.91 -4.09 -13.42
N SER A 146 12.62 -3.96 -12.14
CA SER A 146 11.53 -4.66 -11.49
C SER A 146 10.70 -3.66 -10.69
N PHE A 147 9.41 -3.65 -10.94
CA PHE A 147 8.45 -2.80 -10.25
C PHE A 147 7.74 -3.61 -9.20
N THR A 148 7.74 -3.13 -7.98
CA THR A 148 7.09 -3.77 -6.83
C THR A 148 6.14 -2.80 -6.16
N ASP A 149 4.99 -3.33 -5.69
CA ASP A 149 3.90 -2.56 -5.06
C ASP A 149 3.61 -3.19 -3.69
N GLY A 150 3.43 -2.37 -2.67
CA GLY A 150 3.06 -2.82 -1.34
C GLY A 150 1.64 -3.39 -1.31
N PHE A 151 1.44 -4.57 -0.73
CA PHE A 151 0.10 -5.13 -0.56
C PHE A 151 -0.70 -4.32 0.46
N SER A 152 -1.63 -3.48 -0.02
CA SER A 152 -2.39 -2.57 0.85
C SER A 152 -1.49 -1.79 1.81
N GLY A 153 -0.46 -1.12 1.30
CA GLY A 153 0.66 -0.58 2.04
C GLY A 153 0.27 0.11 3.35
N TYR A 154 -0.74 0.99 3.32
CA TYR A 154 -1.22 1.71 4.51
C TYR A 154 -1.79 0.79 5.59
N HIS A 155 -2.51 -0.27 5.22
CA HIS A 155 -3.07 -1.23 6.17
C HIS A 155 -2.00 -2.10 6.86
N GLN A 156 -0.73 -2.02 6.47
CA GLN A 156 0.38 -2.68 7.15
C GLN A 156 0.87 -1.92 8.38
N ILE A 157 0.43 -0.67 8.56
CA ILE A 157 0.77 0.19 9.71
C ILE A 157 -0.42 0.22 10.67
N ARG A 158 -0.20 -0.16 11.91
CA ARG A 158 -1.22 -0.15 12.96
C ARG A 158 -1.43 1.27 13.51
N ILE A 159 -2.65 1.58 13.88
CA ILE A 159 -2.94 2.79 14.67
C ILE A 159 -2.73 2.44 16.14
N HIS A 160 -2.03 3.31 16.86
CA HIS A 160 -1.89 3.18 18.31
C HIS A 160 -3.26 3.14 18.99
N GLU A 161 -3.45 2.25 19.96
CA GLU A 161 -4.77 1.96 20.55
C GLU A 161 -5.50 3.21 21.03
N GLU A 162 -4.79 4.13 21.69
CA GLU A 162 -5.33 5.41 22.16
C GLU A 162 -5.80 6.36 21.04
N ASP A 163 -5.48 6.08 19.78
CA ASP A 163 -5.82 6.94 18.64
C ASP A 163 -6.88 6.31 17.71
N ARG A 164 -7.22 5.03 17.87
CA ARG A 164 -8.16 4.32 16.99
C ARG A 164 -9.52 4.98 16.94
N TYR A 165 -10.05 5.42 18.09
CA TYR A 165 -11.37 6.06 18.17
C TYR A 165 -11.51 7.29 17.29
N LYS A 166 -10.41 7.98 16.95
CA LYS A 166 -10.42 9.13 16.05
C LYS A 166 -10.84 8.77 14.62
N THR A 167 -10.66 7.51 14.23
CA THR A 167 -11.00 6.99 12.90
C THR A 167 -12.38 6.36 12.81
N THR A 168 -13.21 6.57 13.84
CA THR A 168 -14.55 5.98 13.89
C THR A 168 -15.42 6.46 12.74
N PHE A 169 -16.14 5.51 12.17
CA PHE A 169 -17.20 5.77 11.21
C PHE A 169 -18.48 5.02 11.59
N ALA A 170 -19.62 5.61 11.29
CA ALA A 170 -20.93 5.05 11.61
C ALA A 170 -21.70 4.72 10.34
N ILE A 171 -22.45 3.62 10.43
CA ILE A 171 -23.39 3.15 9.42
C ILE A 171 -24.69 2.69 10.10
N GLU A 172 -25.68 2.30 9.33
CA GLU A 172 -26.98 1.85 9.88
C GLU A 172 -26.90 0.60 10.78
N TRP A 173 -25.79 -0.17 10.74
CA TRP A 173 -25.59 -1.42 11.49
C TRP A 173 -24.64 -1.30 12.68
N GLY A 174 -24.09 -0.13 12.93
CA GLY A 174 -23.17 0.10 14.04
C GLY A 174 -22.05 1.09 13.72
N SER A 175 -21.17 1.25 14.68
CA SER A 175 -19.99 2.08 14.56
C SER A 175 -18.73 1.20 14.60
N PHE A 176 -17.76 1.56 13.80
CA PHE A 176 -16.48 0.85 13.65
C PHE A 176 -15.33 1.84 13.66
N GLN A 177 -14.19 1.40 14.17
CA GLN A 177 -12.93 2.15 14.11
C GLN A 177 -11.85 1.32 13.43
N TYR A 178 -10.88 1.99 12.82
CA TYR A 178 -9.73 1.33 12.21
C TYR A 178 -8.68 0.94 13.25
N THR A 179 -8.17 -0.27 13.14
CA THR A 179 -7.01 -0.76 13.90
C THR A 179 -5.69 -0.46 13.17
N VAL A 180 -5.77 -0.28 11.85
CA VAL A 180 -4.68 0.01 10.93
C VAL A 180 -4.92 1.31 10.19
N MET A 181 -3.87 1.89 9.63
CA MET A 181 -3.92 3.18 8.93
C MET A 181 -4.84 3.12 7.70
N PRO A 182 -5.99 3.83 7.70
CA PRO A 182 -6.91 3.82 6.58
C PRO A 182 -6.46 4.72 5.44
N PHE A 183 -6.99 4.47 4.24
CA PHE A 183 -6.97 5.45 3.17
C PHE A 183 -7.78 6.69 3.56
N GLY A 184 -7.30 7.87 3.15
CA GLY A 184 -7.96 9.15 3.42
C GLY A 184 -7.39 9.94 4.60
N LEU A 185 -6.50 9.37 5.41
CA LEU A 185 -5.67 10.15 6.34
C LEU A 185 -4.65 10.97 5.55
N ARG A 186 -4.58 12.27 5.86
CA ARG A 186 -3.69 13.22 5.17
C ARG A 186 -2.21 12.82 5.24
N ASN A 187 -1.77 12.33 6.40
CA ASN A 187 -0.38 11.97 6.64
C ASN A 187 -0.03 10.54 6.23
N ALA A 188 -1.01 9.71 5.77
CA ALA A 188 -0.76 8.32 5.44
C ALA A 188 0.36 8.13 4.39
N PRO A 189 0.43 8.91 3.28
CA PRO A 189 1.53 8.81 2.33
C PRO A 189 2.89 9.13 2.97
N ALA A 190 2.98 10.18 3.78
CA ALA A 190 4.21 10.60 4.45
C ALA A 190 4.71 9.55 5.44
N ILE A 191 3.80 9.00 6.25
CA ILE A 191 4.11 7.97 7.25
C ILE A 191 4.63 6.71 6.57
N PHE A 192 3.92 6.22 5.54
CA PHE A 192 4.33 5.01 4.82
C PHE A 192 5.67 5.19 4.09
N SER A 193 5.85 6.32 3.39
CA SER A 193 7.11 6.65 2.72
C SER A 193 8.28 6.69 3.69
N ARG A 194 8.10 7.29 4.88
CA ARG A 194 9.13 7.29 5.93
C ARG A 194 9.54 5.88 6.33
N VAL A 195 8.57 4.99 6.54
CA VAL A 195 8.83 3.59 6.90
C VAL A 195 9.67 2.92 5.81
N VAL A 196 9.24 3.04 4.55
CA VAL A 196 9.92 2.44 3.40
C VAL A 196 11.33 2.98 3.26
N ILE A 197 11.53 4.30 3.37
CA ILE A 197 12.85 4.94 3.29
C ILE A 197 13.76 4.44 4.42
N VAL A 198 13.27 4.33 5.65
CA VAL A 198 14.07 3.84 6.78
C VAL A 198 14.51 2.38 6.55
N VAL A 199 13.60 1.53 6.07
CA VAL A 199 13.89 0.12 5.80
C VAL A 199 14.91 -0.06 4.69
N PHE A 200 14.81 0.73 3.62
CA PHE A 200 15.61 0.55 2.41
C PHE A 200 16.72 1.59 2.23
N LYS A 201 17.00 2.45 3.22
CA LYS A 201 17.96 3.55 3.11
C LYS A 201 19.34 3.16 2.55
N GLU A 202 19.77 1.91 2.80
CA GLU A 202 21.05 1.40 2.33
C GLU A 202 21.07 1.10 0.82
N PHE A 203 19.90 0.94 0.19
CA PHE A 203 19.68 0.51 -1.18
C PHE A 203 19.22 1.65 -2.09
N ILE A 204 18.59 2.66 -1.50
CA ILE A 204 18.07 3.84 -2.23
C ILE A 204 19.23 4.53 -2.95
N HIS A 205 19.01 4.96 -4.20
CA HIS A 205 19.95 5.55 -5.14
C HIS A 205 21.10 4.61 -5.60
N LYS A 206 21.14 3.35 -5.14
CA LYS A 206 22.12 2.36 -5.60
C LYS A 206 21.53 1.38 -6.61
N PHE A 207 20.43 0.75 -6.25
CA PHE A 207 19.70 -0.18 -7.11
C PHE A 207 18.20 -0.19 -6.81
N LEU A 208 17.72 0.68 -5.94
CA LEU A 208 16.33 0.83 -5.55
C LEU A 208 15.95 2.31 -5.52
N GLU A 209 14.82 2.63 -6.14
CA GLU A 209 14.14 3.90 -5.95
C GLU A 209 12.74 3.66 -5.40
N VAL A 210 12.27 4.63 -4.60
CA VAL A 210 10.99 4.58 -3.91
C VAL A 210 10.16 5.80 -4.29
N TYR A 211 8.99 5.55 -4.86
CA TYR A 211 8.00 6.57 -5.15
C TYR A 211 6.65 6.18 -4.52
N PHE A 212 6.37 6.68 -3.32
CA PHE A 212 5.22 6.29 -2.52
C PHE A 212 5.10 4.78 -2.32
N ASP A 213 4.03 4.17 -2.86
CA ASP A 213 3.75 2.74 -2.76
C ASP A 213 4.50 1.91 -3.82
N ASP A 214 5.09 2.58 -4.83
CA ASP A 214 5.78 1.96 -5.96
C ASP A 214 7.30 1.96 -5.75
N TRP A 215 7.92 0.79 -5.80
CA TRP A 215 9.37 0.63 -5.63
C TRP A 215 9.96 0.03 -6.89
N THR A 216 11.04 0.61 -7.35
CA THR A 216 11.73 0.20 -8.57
C THR A 216 13.12 -0.32 -8.24
N VAL A 217 13.34 -1.61 -8.45
CA VAL A 217 14.68 -2.21 -8.45
C VAL A 217 15.23 -2.12 -9.86
N PHE A 218 16.47 -1.64 -10.02
CA PHE A 218 17.09 -1.40 -11.33
C PHE A 218 18.58 -1.76 -11.34
N GLY A 219 19.14 -1.87 -12.52
CA GLY A 219 20.58 -2.07 -12.71
C GLY A 219 20.93 -2.98 -13.88
N LEU A 220 22.06 -3.71 -13.75
CA LEU A 220 22.50 -4.69 -14.73
C LEU A 220 21.90 -6.06 -14.41
N MET A 221 21.52 -6.84 -15.44
CA MET A 221 20.83 -8.12 -15.26
C MET A 221 21.65 -9.12 -14.45
N ASN A 222 22.94 -9.17 -14.64
CA ASN A 222 23.83 -10.08 -13.90
C ASN A 222 23.87 -9.83 -12.38
N LYS A 223 23.42 -8.66 -11.91
CA LYS A 223 23.32 -8.29 -10.48
C LYS A 223 21.89 -8.18 -10.01
N HIS A 224 20.91 -8.16 -10.91
CA HIS A 224 19.52 -7.79 -10.61
C HIS A 224 18.82 -8.81 -9.71
N VAL A 225 19.02 -10.12 -9.93
CA VAL A 225 18.48 -11.17 -9.07
C VAL A 225 19.01 -11.04 -7.63
N GLY A 226 20.30 -10.70 -7.48
CA GLY A 226 20.88 -10.40 -6.17
C GLY A 226 20.28 -9.15 -5.50
N ALA A 227 20.07 -8.09 -6.26
CA ALA A 227 19.41 -6.85 -5.79
C ALA A 227 17.98 -7.12 -5.33
N LEU A 228 17.20 -7.89 -6.12
CA LEU A 228 15.86 -8.33 -5.73
C LEU A 228 15.88 -9.15 -4.44
N ARG A 229 16.84 -10.08 -4.29
CA ARG A 229 17.01 -10.88 -3.06
C ARG A 229 17.24 -9.99 -1.86
N LEU A 230 18.14 -9.00 -1.95
CA LEU A 230 18.41 -8.07 -0.85
C LEU A 230 17.14 -7.28 -0.45
N MET A 231 16.39 -6.81 -1.41
CA MET A 231 15.12 -6.12 -1.17
C MET A 231 14.09 -7.04 -0.48
N LEU A 232 13.93 -8.29 -0.97
CA LEU A 232 13.00 -9.26 -0.38
C LEU A 232 13.42 -9.71 1.02
N VAL A 233 14.74 -9.84 1.30
CA VAL A 233 15.25 -10.06 2.67
C VAL A 233 14.78 -8.97 3.61
N LYS A 234 14.95 -7.69 3.22
CA LYS A 234 14.50 -6.55 4.03
C LYS A 234 12.98 -6.54 4.22
N CYS A 235 12.22 -6.85 3.18
CA CYS A 235 10.77 -7.02 3.32
C CYS A 235 10.42 -8.09 4.36
N ARG A 236 11.13 -9.24 4.37
CA ARG A 236 10.89 -10.33 5.33
C ARG A 236 11.30 -9.95 6.75
N GLU A 237 12.45 -9.29 6.93
CA GLU A 237 12.93 -8.82 8.22
C GLU A 237 11.92 -7.86 8.90
N HIS A 238 11.29 -6.98 8.11
CA HIS A 238 10.32 -6.00 8.61
C HIS A 238 8.86 -6.41 8.43
N GLN A 239 8.59 -7.61 7.90
CA GLN A 239 7.25 -8.13 7.59
C GLN A 239 6.44 -7.24 6.63
N ILE A 240 7.12 -6.61 5.68
CA ILE A 240 6.47 -5.84 4.62
C ILE A 240 5.93 -6.80 3.57
N SER A 241 4.64 -6.72 3.33
CA SER A 241 3.93 -7.55 2.34
C SER A 241 3.85 -6.88 0.98
N LEU A 242 4.02 -7.65 -0.10
CA LEU A 242 4.01 -7.18 -1.48
C LEU A 242 2.80 -7.72 -2.26
N ASN A 243 2.32 -6.96 -3.23
CA ASN A 243 1.21 -7.34 -4.10
C ASN A 243 1.71 -7.98 -5.40
N LEU A 244 1.87 -9.30 -5.40
CA LEU A 244 2.41 -10.02 -6.56
C LEU A 244 1.68 -9.73 -7.87
N LYS A 245 0.37 -9.48 -7.85
CA LYS A 245 -0.45 -9.21 -9.04
C LYS A 245 -0.12 -7.87 -9.71
N LYS A 246 0.44 -6.93 -8.94
CA LYS A 246 0.84 -5.62 -9.45
C LYS A 246 2.36 -5.54 -9.69
N CYS A 247 3.13 -6.47 -9.14
CA CYS A 247 4.57 -6.53 -9.38
C CYS A 247 4.87 -7.01 -10.81
N ILE A 248 5.89 -6.42 -11.41
CA ILE A 248 6.43 -6.82 -12.71
C ILE A 248 7.94 -6.95 -12.55
N PHE A 249 8.48 -8.12 -12.85
CA PHE A 249 9.90 -8.43 -12.61
C PHE A 249 10.67 -8.50 -13.92
N CYS A 250 11.89 -7.98 -13.90
CA CYS A 250 12.89 -8.14 -14.95
C CYS A 250 12.41 -7.71 -16.34
N VAL A 251 12.00 -6.45 -16.50
CA VAL A 251 11.68 -5.85 -17.81
C VAL A 251 12.81 -4.92 -18.28
N PRO A 252 13.14 -4.89 -19.59
CA PRO A 252 14.23 -4.08 -20.12
C PRO A 252 13.87 -2.59 -20.31
N SER A 253 12.58 -2.24 -20.34
CA SER A 253 12.11 -0.87 -20.43
C SER A 253 11.27 -0.52 -19.22
N TRP A 254 11.46 0.67 -18.67
CA TRP A 254 10.78 1.10 -17.48
C TRP A 254 9.57 1.97 -17.78
N TYR A 255 8.56 1.82 -16.95
CA TYR A 255 7.42 2.74 -16.86
C TYR A 255 7.27 3.11 -15.40
N ILE A 256 7.24 4.39 -15.08
CA ILE A 256 6.76 4.79 -13.76
C ILE A 256 5.26 4.58 -13.74
N VAL A 257 4.83 3.56 -13.01
CA VAL A 257 3.43 3.31 -12.69
C VAL A 257 3.09 4.14 -11.46
N GLY A 258 3.19 5.45 -11.60
CA GLY A 258 2.74 6.39 -10.60
C GLY A 258 1.42 7.03 -11.02
N THR A 259 0.79 7.73 -10.13
CA THR A 259 -0.52 8.39 -10.22
C THR A 259 -0.67 9.44 -11.34
N CYS A 260 0.32 9.68 -12.15
CA CYS A 260 0.21 10.42 -13.41
C CYS A 260 -0.23 9.44 -14.49
N GLY A 261 -1.52 9.41 -14.77
CA GLY A 261 -2.31 8.63 -15.72
C GLY A 261 -1.78 8.32 -17.12
N VAL A 262 -0.56 7.89 -17.26
CA VAL A 262 -0.02 7.36 -18.49
C VAL A 262 0.00 5.84 -18.41
N GLN A 263 -1.11 5.22 -18.72
CA GLN A 263 -1.15 3.81 -19.10
C GLN A 263 -0.45 3.66 -20.45
N THR A 264 0.85 3.46 -20.43
CA THR A 264 1.56 2.98 -21.61
C THR A 264 1.51 1.46 -21.57
N ARG A 265 0.73 0.87 -22.48
CA ARG A 265 0.74 -0.58 -22.73
C ARG A 265 2.17 -0.98 -23.07
N ILE A 266 2.68 -2.01 -22.38
CA ILE A 266 3.83 -2.78 -22.84
C ILE A 266 3.37 -3.53 -24.09
N ASN A 267 3.51 -2.93 -25.26
CA ASN A 267 3.41 -3.63 -26.51
C ASN A 267 4.78 -4.19 -26.80
N GLY A 268 4.99 -5.48 -26.54
CA GLY A 268 6.09 -6.24 -27.11
C GLY A 268 5.91 -6.27 -28.64
N GLY A 269 6.61 -5.39 -29.32
CA GLY A 269 6.81 -5.43 -30.75
C GLY A 269 8.23 -4.93 -30.99
N PRO A 270 9.02 -5.59 -31.86
CA PRO A 270 10.34 -5.10 -32.22
C PRO A 270 10.21 -3.75 -32.90
N CYS A 271 11.08 -2.79 -32.53
CA CYS A 271 11.40 -1.65 -33.36
C CYS A 271 12.16 -2.09 -34.59
#